data_61dc015d35d3f46d049fa451caf93320
#
_entry.id   61dc015d35d3f46d049fa451caf93320
#
_cell.length_a   1.000
_cell.length_b   1.000
_cell.length_c   1.000
_cell.angle_alpha   90.00
_cell.angle_beta   90.00
_cell.angle_gamma   90.00
#
_symmetry.space_group_name_H-M   'P 1'
#
loop_
_entity.id
_entity.type
_entity.pdbx_description
1 polymer ?
#
loop_
_entity_poly.entity_id
_entity_poly.type
_entity_poly.pdbx_seq_one_letter_code
_entity_poly.pdbx_strand_id
1 'polypeptide(L)'
;MLEDSLKWRSSFKPEEIRWHEVAVEGETGKAFRANFRDRDGRTVLILRPGMQNTTLLDNQMRHLVYLIENAILNLPQGQEQMSWLIDFTGWSLTNNVPIKSARETVNILQNHYPERLAIAFLYNPPRIFEAFWKIVKYFLDPKTMQKVKFVYTKNKDSVELMRSYFDMDNLPTEFGGKANLKYDHEEFSRQMAQDDVKVAKFWSFDKHHTETNGYSAAEATPKPECLAQPVIV
;
A
#
# COMPACT_ATOMS: atom_id res chain seq x y z
N MET A 1 -16.63 -0.92 -9.46
CA MET A 1 -15.22 -1.07 -8.98
C MET A 1 -14.29 0.00 -9.51
N LEU A 2 -13.99 0.12 -10.82
CA LEU A 2 -13.08 1.19 -11.32
C LEU A 2 -13.63 2.60 -11.04
N GLU A 3 -14.88 2.86 -11.36
CA GLU A 3 -15.55 4.14 -11.11
C GLU A 3 -15.54 4.50 -9.62
N ASP A 4 -15.81 3.55 -8.74
CA ASP A 4 -15.80 3.77 -7.28
C ASP A 4 -14.39 4.09 -6.78
N SER A 5 -13.37 3.40 -7.33
CA SER A 5 -11.96 3.70 -7.01
C SER A 5 -11.56 5.10 -7.47
N LEU A 6 -12.00 5.54 -8.65
CA LEU A 6 -11.73 6.89 -9.15
C LEU A 6 -12.44 7.96 -8.30
N LYS A 7 -13.70 7.75 -7.91
CA LYS A 7 -14.43 8.63 -6.99
C LYS A 7 -13.75 8.68 -5.62
N TRP A 8 -13.33 7.54 -5.09
CA TRP A 8 -12.59 7.48 -3.83
C TRP A 8 -11.26 8.23 -3.94
N ARG A 9 -10.46 8.00 -4.99
CA ARG A 9 -9.20 8.72 -5.19
C ARG A 9 -9.40 10.23 -5.28
N SER A 10 -10.43 10.69 -5.98
CA SER A 10 -10.71 12.13 -6.10
C SER A 10 -11.06 12.81 -4.76
N SER A 11 -11.62 12.06 -3.80
CA SER A 11 -11.97 12.57 -2.46
C SER A 11 -10.88 12.32 -1.42
N PHE A 12 -10.28 11.14 -1.42
CA PHE A 12 -9.25 10.74 -0.46
C PHE A 12 -7.88 11.32 -0.80
N LYS A 13 -7.59 11.46 -2.11
CA LYS A 13 -6.37 12.03 -2.68
C LYS A 13 -5.09 11.37 -2.18
N PRO A 14 -4.94 10.05 -2.36
CA PRO A 14 -3.80 9.30 -1.86
C PRO A 14 -2.46 9.84 -2.40
N GLU A 15 -2.42 10.35 -3.63
CA GLU A 15 -1.26 10.96 -4.26
C GLU A 15 -0.81 12.29 -3.64
N GLU A 16 -1.69 12.96 -2.86
CA GLU A 16 -1.37 14.22 -2.19
C GLU A 16 -0.85 14.00 -0.75
N ILE A 17 -1.01 12.80 -0.17
CA ILE A 17 -0.54 12.51 1.20
C ILE A 17 0.99 12.56 1.23
N ARG A 18 1.55 13.25 2.22
CA ARG A 18 2.98 13.36 2.45
C ARG A 18 3.37 12.80 3.82
N TRP A 19 4.62 12.35 3.93
CA TRP A 19 5.11 11.73 5.15
C TRP A 19 4.90 12.58 6.40
N HIS A 20 5.18 13.88 6.32
CA HIS A 20 5.04 14.78 7.46
C HIS A 20 3.61 14.84 8.03
N GLU A 21 2.58 14.53 7.24
CA GLU A 21 1.20 14.48 7.71
C GLU A 21 0.88 13.22 8.52
N VAL A 22 1.60 12.13 8.26
CA VAL A 22 1.34 10.80 8.84
C VAL A 22 2.51 10.27 9.68
N ALA A 23 3.58 11.03 9.85
CA ALA A 23 4.81 10.60 10.53
C ALA A 23 4.57 10.14 11.98
N VAL A 24 3.65 10.78 12.69
CA VAL A 24 3.25 10.41 14.07
C VAL A 24 2.73 8.96 14.13
N GLU A 25 2.03 8.52 13.08
CA GLU A 25 1.57 7.13 12.97
C GLU A 25 2.74 6.15 12.81
N GLY A 26 3.85 6.59 12.21
CA GLY A 26 5.05 5.79 11.99
C GLY A 26 6.01 5.70 13.17
N GLU A 27 5.89 6.54 14.22
CA GLU A 27 6.88 6.67 15.30
C GLU A 27 7.28 5.36 15.95
N THR A 28 6.34 4.46 16.19
CA THR A 28 6.58 3.15 16.83
C THR A 28 7.04 2.06 15.88
N GLY A 29 7.05 2.31 14.57
CA GLY A 29 7.25 1.25 13.58
C GLY A 29 6.09 0.25 13.52
N LYS A 30 4.88 0.68 13.86
CA LYS A 30 3.67 -0.17 13.77
C LYS A 30 3.33 -0.60 12.35
N ALA A 31 3.75 0.19 11.36
CA ALA A 31 3.68 -0.17 9.95
C ALA A 31 4.76 0.59 9.17
N PHE A 32 5.46 -0.11 8.28
CA PHE A 32 6.50 0.47 7.44
C PHE A 32 6.83 -0.42 6.25
N ARG A 33 7.43 0.15 5.21
CA ARG A 33 7.99 -0.59 4.08
C ARG A 33 9.36 -1.15 4.47
N ALA A 34 9.54 -2.46 4.33
CA ALA A 34 10.83 -3.11 4.56
C ALA A 34 11.87 -2.69 3.52
N ASN A 35 13.14 -2.77 3.88
CA ASN A 35 14.28 -2.54 2.98
C ASN A 35 14.72 -3.81 2.24
N PHE A 36 13.99 -4.92 2.39
CA PHE A 36 14.18 -6.17 1.67
C PHE A 36 12.90 -6.54 0.90
N ARG A 37 13.04 -7.51 0.00
CA ARG A 37 11.96 -8.04 -0.83
C ARG A 37 11.77 -9.54 -0.57
N ASP A 38 10.62 -10.05 -0.96
CA ASP A 38 10.45 -11.50 -1.02
C ASP A 38 11.19 -12.10 -2.23
N ARG A 39 11.20 -13.43 -2.35
CA ARG A 39 11.93 -14.13 -3.43
C ARG A 39 11.40 -13.85 -4.83
N ASP A 40 10.15 -13.42 -4.95
CA ASP A 40 9.54 -13.01 -6.22
C ASP A 40 9.78 -11.52 -6.53
N GLY A 41 10.62 -10.84 -5.74
CA GLY A 41 10.97 -9.43 -5.91
C GLY A 41 9.89 -8.46 -5.45
N ARG A 42 8.87 -8.91 -4.72
CA ARG A 42 7.78 -8.06 -4.23
C ARG A 42 8.26 -7.17 -3.08
N THR A 43 7.79 -5.95 -3.04
CA THR A 43 7.98 -5.08 -1.88
C THR A 43 7.24 -5.66 -0.67
N VAL A 44 7.86 -5.60 0.50
CA VAL A 44 7.30 -6.12 1.75
C VAL A 44 6.83 -4.96 2.62
N LEU A 45 5.57 -5.00 3.06
CA LEU A 45 5.05 -4.15 4.13
C LEU A 45 5.03 -4.96 5.44
N ILE A 46 5.68 -4.41 6.46
CA ILE A 46 5.64 -4.94 7.83
C ILE A 46 4.58 -4.16 8.60
N LEU A 47 3.66 -4.89 9.24
CA LEU A 47 2.62 -4.33 10.11
C LEU A 47 2.74 -4.98 11.49
N ARG A 48 2.73 -4.16 12.55
CA ARG A 48 2.84 -4.60 13.95
C ARG A 48 1.68 -4.01 14.76
N PRO A 49 0.50 -4.62 14.70
CA PRO A 49 -0.69 -4.10 15.38
C PRO A 49 -0.52 -3.99 16.91
N GLY A 50 0.39 -4.76 17.52
CA GLY A 50 0.74 -4.63 18.93
C GLY A 50 1.46 -3.32 19.30
N MET A 51 1.98 -2.59 18.32
CA MET A 51 2.70 -1.32 18.49
C MET A 51 1.85 -0.08 18.17
N GLN A 52 0.52 -0.25 18.12
CA GLN A 52 -0.41 0.84 17.85
C GLN A 52 -0.29 1.95 18.90
N ASN A 53 -0.04 3.21 18.44
CA ASN A 53 0.24 4.38 19.27
C ASN A 53 -0.82 5.48 19.17
N THR A 54 -1.82 5.36 18.30
CA THR A 54 -2.84 6.37 18.05
C THR A 54 -4.24 5.77 18.08
N THR A 55 -5.26 6.61 18.16
CA THR A 55 -6.66 6.17 18.24
C THR A 55 -7.54 6.70 17.09
N LEU A 56 -7.07 7.68 16.33
CA LEU A 56 -7.83 8.30 15.25
C LEU A 56 -7.78 7.41 13.99
N LEU A 57 -8.91 6.79 13.68
CA LEU A 57 -9.04 5.89 12.54
C LEU A 57 -8.64 6.53 11.22
N ASP A 58 -9.03 7.77 11.00
CA ASP A 58 -8.74 8.50 9.75
C ASP A 58 -7.23 8.63 9.52
N ASN A 59 -6.47 9.03 10.54
CA ASN A 59 -5.02 9.13 10.45
C ASN A 59 -4.36 7.77 10.22
N GLN A 60 -4.86 6.72 10.88
CA GLN A 60 -4.39 5.35 10.67
C GLN A 60 -4.60 4.90 9.22
N MET A 61 -5.77 5.22 8.63
CA MET A 61 -6.06 4.88 7.24
C MET A 61 -5.24 5.72 6.25
N ARG A 62 -5.03 7.00 6.53
CA ARG A 62 -4.13 7.85 5.73
C ARG A 62 -2.69 7.32 5.75
N HIS A 63 -2.19 6.90 6.91
CA HIS A 63 -0.86 6.28 7.01
C HIS A 63 -0.78 4.95 6.25
N LEU A 64 -1.79 4.08 6.38
CA LEU A 64 -1.86 2.82 5.63
C LEU A 64 -1.83 3.07 4.12
N VAL A 65 -2.67 3.98 3.64
CA VAL A 65 -2.76 4.34 2.21
C VAL A 65 -1.44 4.94 1.73
N TYR A 66 -0.81 5.83 2.50
CA TYR A 66 0.51 6.36 2.20
C TYR A 66 1.54 5.24 2.01
N LEU A 67 1.57 4.25 2.91
CA LEU A 67 2.50 3.12 2.81
C LEU A 67 2.22 2.22 1.61
N ILE A 68 0.95 2.01 1.25
CA ILE A 68 0.57 1.24 0.05
C ILE A 68 1.03 1.99 -1.22
N GLU A 69 0.76 3.29 -1.34
CA GLU A 69 1.21 4.11 -2.47
C GLU A 69 2.76 4.14 -2.54
N ASN A 70 3.44 4.29 -1.40
CA ASN A 70 4.90 4.24 -1.33
C ASN A 70 5.45 2.86 -1.74
N ALA A 71 4.79 1.77 -1.33
CA ALA A 71 5.17 0.43 -1.75
C ALA A 71 5.01 0.25 -3.26
N ILE A 72 3.92 0.74 -3.85
CA ILE A 72 3.65 0.70 -5.30
C ILE A 72 4.72 1.51 -6.06
N LEU A 73 5.04 2.72 -5.60
CA LEU A 73 6.09 3.57 -6.20
C LEU A 73 7.45 2.87 -6.27
N ASN A 74 7.75 2.01 -5.30
CA ASN A 74 9.03 1.33 -5.17
C ASN A 74 9.00 -0.14 -5.64
N LEU A 75 7.96 -0.57 -6.35
CA LEU A 75 7.94 -1.87 -7.01
C LEU A 75 8.99 -1.92 -8.13
N PRO A 76 9.69 -3.04 -8.29
CA PRO A 76 10.57 -3.23 -9.45
C PRO A 76 9.78 -3.24 -10.75
N GLN A 77 10.45 -2.95 -11.85
CA GLN A 77 9.85 -3.05 -13.16
C GLN A 77 9.28 -4.45 -13.43
N GLY A 78 8.03 -4.52 -13.88
CA GLY A 78 7.30 -5.78 -14.13
C GLY A 78 6.69 -6.42 -12.89
N GLN A 79 6.90 -5.87 -11.69
CA GLN A 79 6.22 -6.32 -10.48
C GLN A 79 5.04 -5.40 -10.14
N GLU A 80 3.88 -6.00 -9.88
CA GLU A 80 2.67 -5.23 -9.55
C GLU A 80 2.13 -5.50 -8.15
N GLN A 81 2.72 -6.46 -7.45
CA GLN A 81 2.22 -6.96 -6.18
C GLN A 81 3.19 -6.70 -5.03
N MET A 82 2.64 -6.69 -3.83
CA MET A 82 3.38 -6.60 -2.57
C MET A 82 3.02 -7.76 -1.64
N SER A 83 3.90 -8.05 -0.70
CA SER A 83 3.70 -9.03 0.37
C SER A 83 3.54 -8.32 1.70
N TRP A 84 2.61 -8.78 2.54
CA TRP A 84 2.41 -8.24 3.88
C TRP A 84 2.90 -9.23 4.93
N LEU A 85 3.69 -8.73 5.87
CA LEU A 85 4.20 -9.48 7.02
C LEU A 85 3.66 -8.84 8.30
N ILE A 86 2.65 -9.47 8.89
CA ILE A 86 1.88 -8.90 10.00
C ILE A 86 2.31 -9.61 11.29
N ASP A 87 3.10 -8.92 12.11
CA ASP A 87 3.61 -9.43 13.37
C ASP A 87 2.64 -9.13 14.52
N PHE A 88 2.11 -10.19 15.12
CA PHE A 88 1.20 -10.12 16.25
C PHE A 88 1.89 -10.16 17.62
N THR A 89 3.21 -10.03 17.67
CA THR A 89 3.95 -9.94 18.94
C THR A 89 3.44 -8.72 19.74
N GLY A 90 3.11 -8.97 21.02
CA GLY A 90 2.57 -7.93 21.91
C GLY A 90 1.12 -7.51 21.63
N TRP A 91 0.47 -8.10 20.62
CA TRP A 91 -0.94 -7.82 20.38
C TRP A 91 -1.84 -8.41 21.48
N SER A 92 -2.79 -7.62 21.95
CA SER A 92 -3.80 -8.02 22.92
C SER A 92 -5.14 -7.37 22.60
N LEU A 93 -6.23 -7.87 23.20
CA LEU A 93 -7.56 -7.24 23.03
C LEU A 93 -7.65 -5.85 23.65
N THR A 94 -6.78 -5.52 24.59
CA THR A 94 -6.73 -4.22 25.26
C THR A 94 -5.97 -3.17 24.45
N ASN A 95 -4.97 -3.60 23.66
CA ASN A 95 -4.20 -2.73 22.77
C ASN A 95 -4.82 -2.74 21.36
N ASN A 96 -6.11 -2.72 21.29
CA ASN A 96 -6.89 -3.08 20.12
C ASN A 96 -6.59 -2.27 18.87
N VAL A 97 -6.29 -2.98 17.79
CA VAL A 97 -6.79 -2.57 16.48
C VAL A 97 -8.30 -2.88 16.50
N PRO A 98 -9.19 -1.88 16.55
CA PRO A 98 -10.62 -2.12 16.58
C PRO A 98 -11.03 -2.94 15.34
N ILE A 99 -12.06 -3.79 15.48
CA ILE A 99 -12.66 -4.48 14.31
C ILE A 99 -12.99 -3.48 13.20
N LYS A 100 -13.36 -2.26 13.55
CA LYS A 100 -13.59 -1.16 12.60
C LYS A 100 -12.34 -0.83 11.76
N SER A 101 -11.16 -0.74 12.38
CA SER A 101 -9.90 -0.49 11.65
C SER A 101 -9.53 -1.65 10.73
N ALA A 102 -9.70 -2.90 11.20
CA ALA A 102 -9.45 -4.07 10.38
C ALA A 102 -10.40 -4.14 9.17
N ARG A 103 -11.69 -3.84 9.38
CA ARG A 103 -12.69 -3.79 8.31
C ARG A 103 -12.34 -2.72 7.28
N GLU A 104 -11.96 -1.52 7.73
CA GLU A 104 -11.60 -0.42 6.83
C GLU A 104 -10.32 -0.71 6.05
N THR A 105 -9.31 -1.32 6.68
CA THR A 105 -8.10 -1.82 6.01
C THR A 105 -8.46 -2.79 4.88
N VAL A 106 -9.32 -3.77 5.15
CA VAL A 106 -9.77 -4.75 4.15
C VAL A 106 -10.54 -4.06 3.03
N ASN A 107 -11.44 -3.13 3.38
CA ASN A 107 -12.24 -2.37 2.43
C ASN A 107 -11.35 -1.56 1.46
N ILE A 108 -10.39 -0.82 1.99
CA ILE A 108 -9.43 -0.04 1.18
C ILE A 108 -8.66 -0.96 0.25
N LEU A 109 -8.08 -2.06 0.77
CA LEU A 109 -7.25 -2.96 0.00
C LEU A 109 -8.04 -3.64 -1.15
N GLN A 110 -9.23 -4.16 -0.86
CA GLN A 110 -10.02 -4.91 -1.85
C GLN A 110 -10.66 -3.99 -2.91
N ASN A 111 -11.17 -2.82 -2.51
CA ASN A 111 -11.94 -1.98 -3.39
C ASN A 111 -11.10 -0.94 -4.15
N HIS A 112 -9.97 -0.48 -3.57
CA HIS A 112 -9.17 0.60 -4.13
C HIS A 112 -7.77 0.18 -4.58
N TYR A 113 -7.28 -0.99 -4.11
CA TYR A 113 -6.00 -1.58 -4.50
C TYR A 113 -6.16 -3.05 -4.96
N PRO A 114 -7.08 -3.32 -5.92
CA PRO A 114 -7.32 -4.69 -6.37
C PRO A 114 -6.05 -5.31 -6.94
N GLU A 115 -5.86 -6.61 -6.65
CA GLU A 115 -4.73 -7.46 -7.06
C GLU A 115 -3.32 -6.97 -6.62
N ARG A 116 -3.22 -5.92 -5.77
CA ARG A 116 -1.94 -5.45 -5.22
C ARG A 116 -1.37 -6.35 -4.13
N LEU A 117 -2.21 -7.10 -3.41
CA LEU A 117 -1.78 -8.07 -2.43
C LEU A 117 -1.47 -9.42 -3.10
N ALA A 118 -0.22 -9.89 -3.00
CA ALA A 118 0.17 -11.24 -3.38
C ALA A 118 -0.10 -12.24 -2.25
N ILE A 119 0.34 -11.92 -1.05
CA ILE A 119 0.25 -12.78 0.14
C ILE A 119 0.32 -11.94 1.42
N ALA A 120 -0.36 -12.39 2.48
CA ALA A 120 -0.29 -11.81 3.81
C ALA A 120 0.06 -12.91 4.83
N PHE A 121 1.17 -12.75 5.54
CA PHE A 121 1.59 -13.65 6.61
C PHE A 121 1.14 -13.08 7.95
N LEU A 122 0.28 -13.83 8.66
CA LEU A 122 -0.09 -13.53 10.03
C LEU A 122 0.90 -14.27 10.95
N TYR A 123 1.91 -13.55 11.44
CA TYR A 123 3.04 -14.11 12.15
C TYR A 123 2.79 -14.14 13.66
N ASN A 124 2.89 -15.33 14.26
CA ASN A 124 2.69 -15.60 15.69
C ASN A 124 1.41 -15.03 16.31
N PRO A 125 0.23 -15.13 15.69
CA PRO A 125 -0.98 -14.63 16.30
C PRO A 125 -1.27 -15.41 17.60
N PRO A 126 -1.62 -14.71 18.71
CA PRO A 126 -1.96 -15.38 19.95
C PRO A 126 -3.29 -16.13 19.83
N ARG A 127 -3.56 -17.13 20.70
CA ARG A 127 -4.81 -17.92 20.64
C ARG A 127 -6.07 -17.08 20.64
N ILE A 128 -6.07 -15.98 21.41
CA ILE A 128 -7.22 -15.07 21.48
C ILE A 128 -7.52 -14.39 20.13
N PHE A 129 -6.54 -14.32 19.22
CA PHE A 129 -6.73 -13.83 17.87
C PHE A 129 -7.73 -14.64 17.05
N GLU A 130 -7.95 -15.92 17.38
CA GLU A 130 -8.93 -16.76 16.69
C GLU A 130 -10.35 -16.18 16.74
N ALA A 131 -10.74 -15.59 17.87
CA ALA A 131 -12.05 -14.95 18.02
C ALA A 131 -12.15 -13.69 17.13
N PHE A 132 -11.10 -12.88 17.08
CA PHE A 132 -10.99 -11.71 16.22
C PHE A 132 -11.03 -12.12 14.73
N TRP A 133 -10.27 -13.16 14.36
CA TRP A 133 -10.22 -13.68 13.00
C TRP A 133 -11.56 -14.21 12.51
N LYS A 134 -12.34 -14.87 13.38
CA LYS A 134 -13.69 -15.33 13.05
C LYS A 134 -14.58 -14.20 12.53
N ILE A 135 -14.36 -12.97 12.98
CA ILE A 135 -15.10 -11.78 12.53
C ILE A 135 -14.45 -11.20 11.28
N VAL A 136 -13.13 -10.97 11.30
CA VAL A 136 -12.40 -10.31 10.20
C VAL A 136 -12.52 -11.08 8.87
N LYS A 137 -12.48 -12.41 8.91
CA LYS A 137 -12.60 -13.25 7.71
C LYS A 137 -13.89 -13.02 6.90
N TYR A 138 -14.96 -12.53 7.52
CA TYR A 138 -16.22 -12.22 6.82
C TYR A 138 -16.13 -10.95 5.95
N PHE A 139 -15.12 -10.11 6.18
CA PHE A 139 -14.87 -8.93 5.35
C PHE A 139 -14.00 -9.26 4.13
N LEU A 140 -13.35 -10.43 4.13
CA LEU A 140 -12.45 -10.86 3.06
C LEU A 140 -13.23 -11.57 1.95
N ASP A 141 -12.96 -11.22 0.70
CA ASP A 141 -13.38 -12.02 -0.42
C ASP A 141 -12.62 -13.37 -0.47
N PRO A 142 -13.16 -14.39 -1.17
CA PRO A 142 -12.54 -15.71 -1.22
C PRO A 142 -11.12 -15.73 -1.79
N LYS A 143 -10.79 -14.85 -2.75
CA LYS A 143 -9.43 -14.77 -3.34
C LYS A 143 -8.46 -14.18 -2.32
N THR A 144 -8.84 -13.09 -1.65
CA THR A 144 -8.01 -12.48 -0.61
C THR A 144 -7.82 -13.44 0.56
N MET A 145 -8.85 -14.21 0.94
CA MET A 145 -8.72 -15.20 2.02
C MET A 145 -7.68 -16.28 1.70
N GLN A 146 -7.57 -16.73 0.46
CA GLN A 146 -6.56 -17.71 0.03
C GLN A 146 -5.13 -17.17 0.12
N LYS A 147 -4.96 -15.85 0.02
CA LYS A 147 -3.67 -15.16 0.15
C LYS A 147 -3.19 -15.01 1.60
N VAL A 148 -4.05 -15.27 2.60
CA VAL A 148 -3.69 -15.16 4.02
C VAL A 148 -3.10 -16.47 4.53
N LYS A 149 -1.92 -16.41 5.15
CA LYS A 149 -1.19 -17.54 5.72
C LYS A 149 -0.87 -17.30 7.18
N PHE A 150 -1.24 -18.25 8.02
CA PHE A 150 -0.87 -18.26 9.44
C PHE A 150 0.51 -18.87 9.60
N VAL A 151 1.39 -18.19 10.32
CA VAL A 151 2.78 -18.59 10.54
C VAL A 151 3.05 -18.69 12.04
N TYR A 152 3.52 -19.84 12.48
CA TYR A 152 3.89 -20.08 13.88
C TYR A 152 5.34 -20.56 13.94
N THR A 153 6.20 -19.88 14.72
CA THR A 153 7.64 -20.16 14.81
C THR A 153 7.98 -21.59 15.25
N LYS A 154 7.09 -22.23 16.01
CA LYS A 154 7.28 -23.61 16.50
C LYS A 154 6.76 -24.68 15.51
N ASN A 155 6.13 -24.29 14.43
CA ASN A 155 5.58 -25.19 13.42
C ASN A 155 6.57 -25.29 12.25
N LYS A 156 7.01 -26.52 11.92
CA LYS A 156 7.98 -26.76 10.85
C LYS A 156 7.49 -26.31 9.48
N ASP A 157 6.23 -26.58 9.16
CA ASP A 157 5.63 -26.20 7.86
C ASP A 157 5.59 -24.67 7.70
N SER A 158 5.32 -23.96 8.82
CA SER A 158 5.37 -22.48 8.83
C SER A 158 6.79 -21.96 8.57
N VAL A 159 7.81 -22.59 9.13
CA VAL A 159 9.21 -22.22 8.91
C VAL A 159 9.60 -22.47 7.45
N GLU A 160 9.23 -23.63 6.88
CA GLU A 160 9.47 -23.93 5.47
C GLU A 160 8.71 -22.97 4.53
N LEU A 161 7.48 -22.61 4.88
CA LEU A 161 6.72 -21.59 4.16
C LEU A 161 7.47 -20.25 4.14
N MET A 162 7.98 -19.77 5.28
CA MET A 162 8.77 -18.52 5.32
C MET A 162 10.02 -18.62 4.48
N ARG A 163 10.75 -19.75 4.51
CA ARG A 163 11.93 -20.00 3.67
C ARG A 163 11.62 -20.01 2.18
N SER A 164 10.47 -20.49 1.79
CA SER A 164 10.05 -20.51 0.38
C SER A 164 9.77 -19.10 -0.17
N TYR A 165 9.35 -18.16 0.69
CA TYR A 165 9.05 -16.79 0.29
C TYR A 165 10.16 -15.78 0.54
N PHE A 166 11.05 -16.04 1.53
CA PHE A 166 12.08 -15.08 1.93
C PHE A 166 13.48 -15.67 1.90
N ASP A 167 14.43 -14.83 1.55
CA ASP A 167 15.84 -15.12 1.81
C ASP A 167 16.11 -14.92 3.31
N MET A 168 16.50 -15.99 3.98
CA MET A 168 16.69 -16.00 5.43
C MET A 168 17.85 -15.11 5.89
N ASP A 169 18.80 -14.81 5.03
CA ASP A 169 19.92 -13.91 5.35
C ASP A 169 19.46 -12.43 5.38
N ASN A 170 18.43 -12.09 4.62
CA ASN A 170 17.85 -10.75 4.55
C ASN A 170 16.63 -10.59 5.45
N LEU A 171 15.97 -11.68 5.84
CA LEU A 171 14.80 -11.64 6.72
C LEU A 171 15.21 -11.31 8.16
N PRO A 172 14.53 -10.36 8.85
CA PRO A 172 14.82 -10.04 10.25
C PRO A 172 14.70 -11.24 11.19
N THR A 173 15.52 -11.24 12.25
CA THR A 173 15.53 -12.30 13.28
C THR A 173 14.19 -12.46 13.97
N GLU A 174 13.42 -11.38 14.10
CA GLU A 174 12.04 -11.42 14.67
C GLU A 174 11.09 -12.29 13.85
N PHE A 175 11.34 -12.47 12.55
CA PHE A 175 10.59 -13.34 11.65
C PHE A 175 11.30 -14.68 11.37
N GLY A 176 12.30 -15.05 12.18
CA GLY A 176 13.02 -16.31 12.07
C GLY A 176 14.17 -16.28 11.05
N GLY A 177 14.51 -15.13 10.50
CA GLY A 177 15.67 -14.93 9.64
C GLY A 177 16.97 -14.67 10.42
N LYS A 178 18.00 -14.16 9.75
CA LYS A 178 19.33 -13.89 10.31
C LYS A 178 19.68 -12.40 10.34
N ALA A 179 18.94 -11.55 9.63
CA ALA A 179 19.24 -10.12 9.56
C ALA A 179 18.94 -9.41 10.87
N ASN A 180 19.89 -8.65 11.38
CA ASN A 180 19.70 -7.81 12.56
C ASN A 180 19.18 -6.43 12.12
N LEU A 181 17.97 -6.40 11.56
CA LEU A 181 17.31 -5.19 11.10
C LEU A 181 16.35 -4.71 12.18
N LYS A 182 16.51 -3.45 12.60
CA LYS A 182 15.59 -2.77 13.50
C LYS A 182 14.98 -1.57 12.80
N TYR A 183 13.72 -1.29 13.11
CA TYR A 183 13.09 -0.07 12.66
C TYR A 183 13.77 1.15 13.32
N ASP A 184 14.17 2.10 12.49
CA ASP A 184 14.66 3.42 12.90
C ASP A 184 13.74 4.47 12.28
N HIS A 185 13.06 5.23 13.14
CA HIS A 185 12.06 6.20 12.69
C HIS A 185 12.68 7.38 11.93
N GLU A 186 13.87 7.84 12.35
CA GLU A 186 14.53 8.98 11.71
C GLU A 186 15.04 8.61 10.31
N GLU A 187 15.66 7.42 10.19
CA GLU A 187 16.12 6.92 8.90
C GLU A 187 14.95 6.65 7.97
N PHE A 188 13.89 6.00 8.47
CA PHE A 188 12.68 5.76 7.68
C PHE A 188 12.02 7.07 7.23
N SER A 189 11.94 8.08 8.12
CA SER A 189 11.40 9.40 7.80
C SER A 189 12.19 10.10 6.70
N ARG A 190 13.53 10.02 6.73
CA ARG A 190 14.38 10.55 5.65
C ARG A 190 14.12 9.86 4.33
N GLN A 191 13.95 8.54 4.33
CA GLN A 191 13.63 7.76 3.14
C GLN A 191 12.24 8.14 2.58
N MET A 192 11.24 8.28 3.44
CA MET A 192 9.89 8.69 3.02
C MET A 192 9.87 10.11 2.43
N ALA A 193 10.59 11.05 3.04
CA ALA A 193 10.72 12.40 2.50
C ALA A 193 11.39 12.42 1.10
N GLN A 194 12.36 11.55 0.84
CA GLN A 194 12.95 11.40 -0.49
C GLN A 194 11.96 10.81 -1.50
N ASP A 195 11.15 9.85 -1.07
CA ASP A 195 10.11 9.25 -1.92
C ASP A 195 8.98 10.25 -2.20
N ASP A 196 8.63 11.13 -1.26
CA ASP A 196 7.66 12.22 -1.48
C ASP A 196 8.09 13.15 -2.62
N VAL A 197 9.39 13.42 -2.77
CA VAL A 197 9.93 14.19 -3.90
C VAL A 197 9.73 13.45 -5.22
N LYS A 198 9.88 12.13 -5.25
CA LYS A 198 9.63 11.30 -6.45
C LYS A 198 8.15 11.36 -6.84
N VAL A 199 7.24 11.21 -5.86
CA VAL A 199 5.79 11.31 -6.07
C VAL A 199 5.43 12.67 -6.65
N ALA A 200 5.94 13.76 -6.07
CA ALA A 200 5.65 15.11 -6.54
C ALA A 200 6.09 15.33 -7.98
N LYS A 201 7.26 14.81 -8.37
CA LYS A 201 7.77 14.88 -9.75
C LYS A 201 6.91 14.08 -10.72
N PHE A 202 6.53 12.87 -10.35
CA PHE A 202 5.69 11.97 -11.16
C PHE A 202 4.35 12.64 -11.50
N TRP A 203 3.62 13.11 -10.50
CA TRP A 203 2.32 13.75 -10.70
C TRP A 203 2.40 15.15 -11.35
N SER A 204 3.51 15.89 -11.20
CA SER A 204 3.72 17.15 -11.90
C SER A 204 3.93 16.94 -13.40
N PHE A 205 4.62 15.87 -13.78
CA PHE A 205 4.81 15.49 -15.17
C PHE A 205 3.48 15.13 -15.85
N ASP A 206 2.63 14.37 -15.20
CA ASP A 206 1.30 13.99 -15.71
C ASP A 206 0.37 15.20 -15.87
N LYS A 207 0.38 16.17 -14.95
CA LYS A 207 -0.41 17.41 -15.09
C LYS A 207 -0.04 18.19 -16.34
N HIS A 208 1.24 18.32 -16.66
CA HIS A 208 1.68 18.99 -17.89
C HIS A 208 1.28 18.25 -19.17
N HIS A 209 1.27 16.93 -19.17
CA HIS A 209 0.81 16.14 -20.33
C HIS A 209 -0.70 16.21 -20.56
N THR A 210 -1.51 16.26 -19.51
CA THR A 210 -2.96 16.42 -19.63
C THR A 210 -3.36 17.84 -20.07
N GLU A 211 -2.64 18.86 -19.65
CA GLU A 211 -2.88 20.24 -20.10
C GLU A 211 -2.52 20.44 -21.57
N THR A 212 -1.42 19.88 -22.06
CA THR A 212 -1.01 19.97 -23.46
C THR A 212 -1.91 19.18 -24.42
N ASN A 213 -2.49 18.06 -23.99
CA ASN A 213 -3.43 17.30 -24.81
C ASN A 213 -4.87 17.86 -24.79
N GLY A 214 -5.20 18.72 -23.82
CA GLY A 214 -6.50 19.41 -23.75
C GLY A 214 -6.66 20.59 -24.71
N TYR A 215 -5.57 21.13 -25.24
CA TYR A 215 -5.61 22.30 -26.14
C TYR A 215 -5.57 21.96 -27.63
N SER A 216 -5.52 20.69 -28.03
CA SER A 216 -5.43 20.28 -29.44
C SER A 216 -6.75 19.87 -30.09
N ALA A 217 -7.90 20.07 -29.46
CA ALA A 217 -9.19 19.64 -30.02
C ALA A 217 -10.17 20.79 -30.36
N ALA A 218 -9.72 22.05 -30.36
CA ALA A 218 -10.62 23.19 -30.60
C ALA A 218 -10.08 24.25 -31.54
N GLU A 219 -9.41 23.88 -32.66
CA GLU A 219 -9.22 24.81 -33.79
C GLU A 219 -8.95 24.02 -35.07
N ALA A 220 -10.00 23.68 -35.84
CA ALA A 220 -9.96 23.55 -37.28
C ALA A 220 -11.37 23.36 -37.86
N THR A 221 -12.13 24.42 -37.94
CA THR A 221 -13.19 24.53 -38.94
C THR A 221 -12.74 25.56 -39.97
N PRO A 222 -12.41 25.17 -41.21
CA PRO A 222 -12.16 26.18 -42.26
C PRO A 222 -13.51 26.77 -42.69
N LYS A 223 -13.60 28.11 -42.67
CA LYS A 223 -14.68 28.85 -43.31
C LYS A 223 -14.61 28.61 -44.83
N PRO A 224 -15.72 28.42 -45.54
CA PRO A 224 -15.72 28.36 -46.99
C PRO A 224 -15.45 29.74 -47.57
N GLU A 225 -14.37 29.89 -48.34
CA GLU A 225 -14.13 31.03 -49.21
C GLU A 225 -15.12 31.09 -50.34
N CYS A 226 -15.77 32.24 -50.48
CA CYS A 226 -16.67 32.56 -51.53
C CYS A 226 -15.85 32.89 -52.81
N LEU A 227 -15.90 31.98 -53.80
CA LEU A 227 -15.34 32.21 -55.12
C LEU A 227 -16.13 33.26 -55.88
N ALA A 228 -15.54 34.43 -56.10
CA ALA A 228 -16.02 35.44 -57.02
C ALA A 228 -15.75 34.97 -58.49
N GLN A 229 -16.79 34.96 -59.32
CA GLN A 229 -16.66 34.69 -60.73
C GLN A 229 -16.15 35.91 -61.51
N PRO A 230 -15.34 35.76 -62.55
CA PRO A 230 -14.93 36.84 -63.39
C PRO A 230 -16.01 37.22 -64.40
N VAL A 231 -16.22 38.53 -64.55
CA VAL A 231 -17.04 39.13 -65.62
C VAL A 231 -16.24 39.18 -66.88
N ILE A 232 -16.79 38.63 -67.99
CA ILE A 232 -16.27 38.73 -69.37
C ILE A 232 -16.90 39.94 -70.00
N VAL A 233 -16.07 40.78 -70.58
CA VAL A 233 -16.41 41.67 -71.67
C VAL A 233 -15.57 41.29 -72.88
#